data_cef304e940164021fbb3827d9f083501
#
_entry.id   cef304e940164021fbb3827d9f083501
#
_cell.length_a   1.000
_cell.length_b   1.000
_cell.length_c   1.000
_cell.angle_alpha   90.00
_cell.angle_beta   90.00
_cell.angle_gamma   90.00
#
_symmetry.space_group_name_H-M   'P 1'
#
loop_
_entity.id
_entity.type
_entity.pdbx_description
1 polymer ?
#
loop_
_entity_poly.entity_id
_entity_poly.type
_entity_poly.pdbx_seq_one_letter_code
_entity_poly.pdbx_strand_id
1 'polypeptide(L)'
;MEFVVKSAKASTQKTATLVLPLGDDCLLGSVAQSVDSASGGALSTALKRGDIQGKAGQTLLLHGLPGLKAERVLLVGIGKVDELDNRQWRKIANAALAAIKGLGGADAAFAMQDVQIKGRDNYGRTRLLVEILADGQYVFDRFKSKKADPRALQKIVLLCDKSEQPDVERATREASAIASGMAFTRDLGNLPPNVCHPTYIAEQAKQMSKAYKGLKVDVLDEKKLRDLGAGAFLAVSQGSDQPGCIIVMQYNGGKKGEQPYALVGKGITFDTGGISLKPGQGMDEMKYDMGGAA
;
A
#
# COMPACT_ATOMS: atom_id res chain seq x y z
N MET A 1 -6.56 4.53 5.84
CA MET A 1 -5.53 3.99 6.76
C MET A 1 -4.56 5.10 7.13
N GLU A 2 -4.38 5.36 8.41
CA GLU A 2 -3.40 6.31 8.94
C GLU A 2 -2.14 5.58 9.38
N PHE A 3 -0.95 6.10 9.02
CA PHE A 3 0.33 5.64 9.52
C PHE A 3 0.95 6.72 10.41
N VAL A 4 1.34 6.34 11.62
CA VAL A 4 1.93 7.25 12.62
C VAL A 4 3.25 6.68 13.10
N VAL A 5 4.30 7.49 13.13
CA VAL A 5 5.61 7.12 13.67
C VAL A 5 5.70 7.57 15.13
N LYS A 6 6.22 6.72 15.99
CA LYS A 6 6.46 7.03 17.40
C LYS A 6 7.79 6.47 17.87
N SER A 7 8.57 7.32 18.51
CA SER A 7 9.71 6.87 19.32
C SER A 7 9.23 6.57 20.74
N ALA A 8 8.85 5.32 20.98
CA ALA A 8 8.30 4.87 22.25
C ALA A 8 8.68 3.41 22.53
N LYS A 9 8.74 3.04 23.81
CA LYS A 9 8.98 1.66 24.24
C LYS A 9 7.75 0.79 23.90
N ALA A 10 7.96 -0.33 23.26
CA ALA A 10 6.90 -1.27 22.88
C ALA A 10 6.09 -1.76 24.10
N SER A 11 6.75 -2.03 25.22
CA SER A 11 6.11 -2.47 26.47
C SER A 11 5.12 -1.47 27.06
N THR A 12 5.25 -0.17 26.76
CA THR A 12 4.37 0.89 27.28
C THR A 12 3.40 1.45 26.24
N GLN A 13 3.47 0.97 24.99
CA GLN A 13 2.59 1.45 23.92
C GLN A 13 1.15 0.99 24.13
N LYS A 14 0.23 1.94 24.24
CA LYS A 14 -1.22 1.65 24.25
C LYS A 14 -1.66 1.41 22.81
N THR A 15 -2.16 0.21 22.53
CA THR A 15 -2.65 -0.22 21.22
C THR A 15 -3.54 -1.45 21.35
N ALA A 16 -4.44 -1.68 20.41
CA ALA A 16 -5.25 -2.90 20.39
C ALA A 16 -4.38 -4.14 20.09
N THR A 17 -3.35 -4.02 19.23
CA THR A 17 -2.45 -5.14 18.96
C THR A 17 -1.01 -4.63 18.78
N LEU A 18 -0.08 -5.16 19.57
CA LEU A 18 1.35 -4.95 19.43
C LEU A 18 1.94 -6.10 18.60
N VAL A 19 2.61 -5.80 17.49
CA VAL A 19 3.24 -6.77 16.59
C VAL A 19 4.74 -6.79 16.82
N LEU A 20 5.28 -7.98 17.09
CA LEU A 20 6.70 -8.22 17.38
C LEU A 20 7.28 -9.30 16.46
N PRO A 21 8.51 -9.13 15.95
CA PRO A 21 9.20 -10.15 15.17
C PRO A 21 9.76 -11.27 16.07
N LEU A 22 9.86 -12.48 15.51
CA LEU A 22 10.50 -13.63 16.13
C LEU A 22 11.31 -14.42 15.09
N GLY A 23 12.62 -14.56 15.30
CA GLY A 23 13.48 -15.45 14.49
C GLY A 23 13.16 -16.93 14.66
N ASP A 24 13.61 -17.79 13.73
CA ASP A 24 13.44 -19.24 13.83
C ASP A 24 14.40 -19.92 14.83
N ASP A 25 15.37 -19.17 15.35
CA ASP A 25 16.18 -19.52 16.52
C ASP A 25 15.38 -19.40 17.84
N CYS A 26 14.15 -18.89 17.78
CA CYS A 26 13.29 -18.61 18.93
C CYS A 26 13.93 -17.67 19.97
N LEU A 27 14.92 -16.87 19.60
CA LEU A 27 15.49 -15.84 20.44
C LEU A 27 14.66 -14.54 20.33
N LEU A 28 14.38 -13.97 21.49
CA LEU A 28 13.71 -12.67 21.55
C LEU A 28 14.73 -11.57 21.25
N GLY A 29 14.47 -10.75 20.24
CA GLY A 29 15.23 -9.52 19.99
C GLY A 29 15.06 -8.51 21.13
N SER A 30 15.83 -7.43 21.12
CA SER A 30 15.89 -6.43 22.22
C SER A 30 14.53 -5.87 22.61
N VAL A 31 13.70 -5.56 21.61
CA VAL A 31 12.34 -5.05 21.80
C VAL A 31 11.42 -6.09 22.40
N ALA A 32 11.44 -7.31 21.88
CA ALA A 32 10.63 -8.41 22.38
C ALA A 32 11.04 -8.83 23.81
N GLN A 33 12.34 -8.78 24.15
CA GLN A 33 12.83 -8.99 25.52
C GLN A 33 12.26 -7.95 26.50
N SER A 34 12.19 -6.69 26.10
CA SER A 34 11.59 -5.64 26.94
C SER A 34 10.11 -5.87 27.22
N VAL A 35 9.38 -6.39 26.23
CA VAL A 35 7.97 -6.78 26.37
C VAL A 35 7.81 -8.04 27.22
N ASP A 36 8.68 -9.02 27.05
CA ASP A 36 8.70 -10.25 27.85
C ASP A 36 8.93 -9.97 29.32
N SER A 37 9.94 -9.15 29.61
CA SER A 37 10.24 -8.72 30.98
C SER A 37 9.06 -7.98 31.62
N ALA A 38 8.43 -7.06 30.88
CA ALA A 38 7.27 -6.29 31.37
C ALA A 38 6.04 -7.16 31.60
N SER A 39 5.92 -8.28 30.87
CA SER A 39 4.80 -9.24 30.99
C SER A 39 5.08 -10.45 31.91
N GLY A 40 6.18 -10.39 32.68
CA GLY A 40 6.52 -11.47 33.60
C GLY A 40 6.95 -12.78 32.92
N GLY A 41 7.59 -12.70 31.74
CA GLY A 41 8.10 -13.85 30.99
C GLY A 41 7.05 -14.58 30.15
N ALA A 42 5.96 -13.89 29.78
CA ALA A 42 4.86 -14.51 29.05
C ALA A 42 5.26 -14.98 27.64
N LEU A 43 6.10 -14.21 26.93
CA LEU A 43 6.59 -14.58 25.60
C LEU A 43 7.53 -15.80 25.70
N SER A 44 8.49 -15.75 26.62
CA SER A 44 9.41 -16.87 26.89
C SER A 44 8.67 -18.15 27.29
N THR A 45 7.56 -18.02 28.02
CA THR A 45 6.72 -19.16 28.39
C THR A 45 6.06 -19.79 27.17
N ALA A 46 5.51 -18.99 26.25
CA ALA A 46 4.91 -19.47 25.00
C ALA A 46 5.97 -20.17 24.11
N LEU A 47 7.18 -19.61 24.02
CA LEU A 47 8.29 -20.21 23.27
C LEU A 47 8.71 -21.56 23.85
N LYS A 48 8.85 -21.67 25.17
CA LYS A 48 9.19 -22.93 25.84
C LYS A 48 8.14 -24.05 25.66
N ARG A 49 6.86 -23.66 25.48
CA ARG A 49 5.79 -24.60 25.16
C ARG A 49 5.79 -25.06 23.70
N GLY A 50 6.53 -24.39 22.84
CA GLY A 50 6.56 -24.68 21.40
C GLY A 50 5.35 -24.12 20.62
N ASP A 51 4.62 -23.14 21.19
CA ASP A 51 3.41 -22.57 20.58
C ASP A 51 3.73 -21.86 19.26
N ILE A 52 4.98 -21.42 19.07
CA ILE A 52 5.50 -20.81 17.85
C ILE A 52 6.97 -21.18 17.65
N GLN A 53 7.37 -21.38 16.38
CA GLN A 53 8.74 -21.75 15.98
C GLN A 53 9.47 -20.65 15.23
N GLY A 54 8.87 -19.45 15.06
CA GLY A 54 9.48 -18.32 14.37
C GLY A 54 9.61 -18.47 12.85
N LYS A 55 9.07 -19.54 12.22
CA LYS A 55 9.12 -19.71 10.76
C LYS A 55 8.45 -18.54 10.04
N ALA A 56 9.03 -18.12 8.91
CA ALA A 56 8.57 -16.95 8.17
C ALA A 56 7.06 -16.96 7.85
N GLY A 57 6.33 -16.00 8.42
CA GLY A 57 4.88 -15.85 8.30
C GLY A 57 4.05 -16.68 9.30
N GLN A 58 4.67 -17.44 10.21
CA GLN A 58 3.96 -18.05 11.35
C GLN A 58 3.54 -16.96 12.32
N THR A 59 2.35 -17.07 12.91
CA THR A 59 1.83 -16.08 13.84
C THR A 59 1.32 -16.73 15.12
N LEU A 60 1.52 -16.06 16.26
CA LEU A 60 0.93 -16.41 17.55
C LEU A 60 0.36 -15.18 18.22
N LEU A 61 -0.93 -15.22 18.52
CA LEU A 61 -1.65 -14.14 19.20
C LEU A 61 -1.80 -14.45 20.69
N LEU A 62 -1.32 -13.54 21.52
CA LEU A 62 -1.43 -13.61 22.98
C LEU A 62 -2.33 -12.48 23.47
N HIS A 63 -3.24 -12.79 24.40
CA HIS A 63 -4.23 -11.85 24.93
C HIS A 63 -3.95 -11.49 26.37
N GLY A 64 -4.20 -10.23 26.74
CA GLY A 64 -4.29 -9.81 28.15
C GLY A 64 -3.01 -10.03 28.95
N LEU A 65 -1.84 -9.81 28.35
CA LEU A 65 -0.57 -10.00 29.04
C LEU A 65 -0.41 -8.96 30.17
N PRO A 66 -0.05 -9.41 31.39
CA PRO A 66 0.11 -8.51 32.52
C PRO A 66 1.20 -7.47 32.25
N GLY A 67 1.13 -6.30 32.88
CA GLY A 67 2.15 -5.26 32.78
C GLY A 67 2.21 -4.51 31.45
N LEU A 68 1.45 -4.90 30.43
CA LEU A 68 1.40 -4.25 29.14
C LEU A 68 0.17 -3.37 28.99
N LYS A 69 0.31 -2.28 28.19
CA LYS A 69 -0.81 -1.41 27.78
C LYS A 69 -1.45 -1.85 26.46
N ALA A 70 -0.82 -2.78 25.75
CA ALA A 70 -1.39 -3.42 24.58
C ALA A 70 -2.41 -4.48 25.00
N GLU A 71 -3.57 -4.50 24.35
CA GLU A 71 -4.61 -5.50 24.64
C GLU A 71 -4.19 -6.91 24.20
N ARG A 72 -3.39 -6.98 23.12
CA ARG A 72 -2.88 -8.22 22.52
C ARG A 72 -1.45 -8.03 22.05
N VAL A 73 -0.70 -9.12 22.04
CA VAL A 73 0.63 -9.20 21.42
C VAL A 73 0.58 -10.25 20.32
N LEU A 74 0.96 -9.87 19.11
CA LEU A 74 1.11 -10.76 17.96
C LEU A 74 2.60 -11.01 17.72
N LEU A 75 3.06 -12.22 17.98
CA LEU A 75 4.37 -12.67 17.52
C LEU A 75 4.27 -13.07 16.05
N VAL A 76 5.21 -12.60 15.23
CA VAL A 76 5.28 -12.92 13.80
C VAL A 76 6.65 -13.50 13.49
N GLY A 77 6.67 -14.74 13.04
CA GLY A 77 7.88 -15.43 12.62
C GLY A 77 8.51 -14.74 11.40
N ILE A 78 9.80 -14.42 11.51
CA ILE A 78 10.58 -13.82 10.41
C ILE A 78 11.51 -14.83 9.73
N GLY A 79 11.59 -16.07 10.25
CA GLY A 79 12.51 -17.08 9.75
C GLY A 79 13.95 -16.77 10.15
N LYS A 80 14.90 -17.17 9.32
CA LYS A 80 16.32 -16.91 9.54
C LYS A 80 16.62 -15.43 9.37
N VAL A 81 17.13 -14.82 10.43
CA VAL A 81 17.37 -13.37 10.50
C VAL A 81 18.35 -12.91 9.41
N ASP A 82 19.39 -13.68 9.13
CA ASP A 82 20.46 -13.34 8.19
C ASP A 82 20.07 -13.55 6.71
N GLU A 83 18.95 -14.24 6.44
CA GLU A 83 18.50 -14.57 5.08
C GLU A 83 17.30 -13.73 4.61
N LEU A 84 16.82 -12.79 5.43
CA LEU A 84 15.61 -12.04 5.15
C LEU A 84 15.76 -11.12 3.94
N ASP A 85 15.02 -11.43 2.87
CA ASP A 85 14.93 -10.63 1.65
C ASP A 85 13.58 -9.92 1.50
N ASN A 86 13.40 -9.18 0.40
CA ASN A 86 12.16 -8.46 0.11
C ASN A 86 10.93 -9.37 -0.05
N ARG A 87 11.10 -10.57 -0.61
CA ARG A 87 10.01 -11.52 -0.84
C ARG A 87 9.53 -12.11 0.48
N GLN A 88 10.47 -12.49 1.32
CA GLN A 88 10.18 -13.00 2.66
C GLN A 88 9.54 -11.91 3.52
N TRP A 89 10.07 -10.68 3.46
CA TRP A 89 9.48 -9.54 4.18
C TRP A 89 8.04 -9.28 3.78
N ARG A 90 7.73 -9.34 2.48
CA ARG A 90 6.36 -9.24 1.99
C ARG A 90 5.46 -10.34 2.56
N LYS A 91 5.93 -11.58 2.59
CA LYS A 91 5.19 -12.71 3.18
C LYS A 91 4.89 -12.47 4.67
N ILE A 92 5.89 -12.01 5.43
CA ILE A 92 5.79 -11.75 6.88
C ILE A 92 4.81 -10.60 7.15
N ALA A 93 4.95 -9.48 6.46
CA ALA A 93 4.08 -8.32 6.63
C ALA A 93 2.62 -8.65 6.27
N ASN A 94 2.38 -9.43 5.21
CA ASN A 94 1.04 -9.89 4.85
C ASN A 94 0.47 -10.87 5.88
N ALA A 95 1.28 -11.76 6.45
CA ALA A 95 0.83 -12.67 7.51
C ALA A 95 0.44 -11.89 8.78
N ALA A 96 1.25 -10.90 9.18
CA ALA A 96 0.91 -10.00 10.28
C ALA A 96 -0.41 -9.27 10.03
N LEU A 97 -0.55 -8.68 8.85
CA LEU A 97 -1.77 -7.97 8.46
C LEU A 97 -2.99 -8.88 8.45
N ALA A 98 -2.88 -10.09 7.90
CA ALA A 98 -3.97 -11.08 7.88
C ALA A 98 -4.41 -11.46 9.29
N ALA A 99 -3.45 -11.66 10.21
CA ALA A 99 -3.74 -11.99 11.59
C ALA A 99 -4.49 -10.89 12.34
N ILE A 100 -4.19 -9.61 12.06
CA ILE A 100 -4.84 -8.47 12.76
C ILE A 100 -6.16 -8.03 12.12
N LYS A 101 -6.36 -8.26 10.81
CA LYS A 101 -7.58 -7.85 10.10
C LYS A 101 -8.87 -8.45 10.66
N GLY A 102 -8.81 -9.66 11.19
CA GLY A 102 -9.96 -10.35 11.79
C GLY A 102 -10.20 -10.01 13.26
N LEU A 103 -9.35 -9.19 13.87
CA LEU A 103 -9.43 -8.84 15.28
C LEU A 103 -10.27 -7.57 15.49
N GLY A 104 -11.00 -7.50 16.58
CA GLY A 104 -11.59 -6.23 17.03
C GLY A 104 -10.49 -5.26 17.45
N GLY A 105 -10.59 -4.00 17.02
CA GLY A 105 -9.63 -2.94 17.35
C GLY A 105 -9.29 -2.12 16.12
N ALA A 106 -9.19 -0.80 16.33
CA ALA A 106 -8.97 0.15 15.24
C ALA A 106 -7.49 0.44 14.96
N ASP A 107 -6.57 -0.06 15.79
CA ASP A 107 -5.15 0.21 15.65
C ASP A 107 -4.24 -1.00 15.91
N ALA A 108 -3.05 -0.97 15.32
CA ALA A 108 -1.96 -1.89 15.62
C ALA A 108 -0.63 -1.14 15.68
N ALA A 109 0.26 -1.55 16.58
CA ALA A 109 1.62 -1.01 16.67
C ALA A 109 2.63 -2.06 16.21
N PHE A 110 3.47 -1.72 15.26
CA PHE A 110 4.55 -2.56 14.73
C PHE A 110 5.87 -2.13 15.34
N ALA A 111 6.52 -3.02 16.05
CA ALA A 111 7.83 -2.83 16.66
C ALA A 111 8.84 -3.73 15.96
N MET A 112 9.36 -3.27 14.82
CA MET A 112 10.18 -4.04 13.90
C MET A 112 11.64 -3.52 13.84
N GLN A 113 12.10 -2.79 14.87
CA GLN A 113 13.43 -2.18 14.90
C GLN A 113 14.55 -3.22 14.76
N ASP A 114 14.40 -4.38 15.41
CA ASP A 114 15.39 -5.47 15.40
C ASP A 114 15.46 -6.22 14.05
N VAL A 115 14.57 -5.92 13.09
CA VAL A 115 14.54 -6.62 11.81
C VAL A 115 15.52 -6.00 10.82
N GLN A 116 16.38 -6.82 10.23
CA GLN A 116 17.28 -6.42 9.15
C GLN A 116 16.85 -7.10 7.85
N ILE A 117 16.80 -6.36 6.75
CA ILE A 117 16.49 -6.88 5.41
C ILE A 117 17.73 -6.72 4.53
N LYS A 118 18.14 -7.79 3.87
CA LYS A 118 19.32 -7.78 3.00
C LYS A 118 19.23 -6.69 1.95
N GLY A 119 20.25 -5.82 1.91
CA GLY A 119 20.34 -4.71 0.95
C GLY A 119 19.38 -3.54 1.23
N ARG A 120 18.81 -3.44 2.45
CA ARG A 120 17.98 -2.30 2.83
C ARG A 120 18.41 -1.71 4.17
N ASP A 121 18.36 -0.39 4.22
CA ASP A 121 18.45 0.40 5.44
C ASP A 121 17.08 0.52 6.15
N ASN A 122 17.04 1.27 7.24
CA ASN A 122 15.81 1.52 8.00
C ASN A 122 14.73 2.21 7.17
N TYR A 123 15.12 3.13 6.30
CA TYR A 123 14.22 3.78 5.34
C TYR A 123 13.60 2.74 4.39
N GLY A 124 14.44 1.94 3.71
CA GLY A 124 13.98 0.95 2.74
C GLY A 124 13.11 -0.14 3.35
N ARG A 125 13.44 -0.61 4.56
CA ARG A 125 12.63 -1.56 5.35
C ARG A 125 11.25 -1.00 5.67
N THR A 126 11.22 0.22 6.22
CA THR A 126 9.98 0.88 6.64
C THR A 126 9.10 1.21 5.45
N ARG A 127 9.68 1.75 4.39
CA ARG A 127 8.97 2.06 3.15
C ARG A 127 8.25 0.83 2.61
N LEU A 128 8.96 -0.29 2.47
CA LEU A 128 8.39 -1.54 1.99
C LEU A 128 7.28 -2.07 2.91
N LEU A 129 7.44 -1.96 4.24
CA LEU A 129 6.40 -2.35 5.20
C LEU A 129 5.11 -1.55 5.00
N VAL A 130 5.22 -0.22 4.93
CA VAL A 130 4.06 0.66 4.76
C VAL A 130 3.34 0.40 3.44
N GLU A 131 4.09 0.25 2.34
CA GLU A 131 3.53 -0.10 1.02
C GLU A 131 2.74 -1.41 1.08
N ILE A 132 3.29 -2.46 1.71
CA ILE A 132 2.63 -3.77 1.83
C ILE A 132 1.37 -3.68 2.69
N LEU A 133 1.45 -3.01 3.85
CA LEU A 133 0.32 -2.89 4.76
C LEU A 133 -0.82 -2.07 4.14
N ALA A 134 -0.49 -1.01 3.41
CA ALA A 134 -1.47 -0.18 2.71
C ALA A 134 -2.12 -0.94 1.54
N ASP A 135 -1.32 -1.62 0.72
CA ASP A 135 -1.81 -2.45 -0.40
C ASP A 135 -2.76 -3.54 0.08
N GLY A 136 -2.38 -4.24 1.15
CA GLY A 136 -3.20 -5.29 1.74
C GLY A 136 -4.50 -4.79 2.39
N GLN A 137 -4.68 -3.49 2.60
CA GLN A 137 -5.92 -2.88 3.12
C GLN A 137 -6.82 -2.34 2.03
N TYR A 138 -6.35 -2.33 0.79
CA TYR A 138 -7.15 -1.84 -0.32
C TYR A 138 -8.42 -2.68 -0.51
N VAL A 139 -9.56 -2.01 -0.63
CA VAL A 139 -10.86 -2.62 -0.89
C VAL A 139 -11.60 -1.80 -1.94
N PHE A 140 -12.05 -2.45 -3.00
CA PHE A 140 -12.95 -1.86 -3.97
C PHE A 140 -14.37 -2.37 -3.75
N ASP A 141 -15.20 -1.55 -3.12
CA ASP A 141 -16.58 -1.91 -2.78
C ASP A 141 -17.61 -0.89 -3.28
N ARG A 142 -17.20 0.01 -4.20
CA ARG A 142 -18.01 1.14 -4.68
C ARG A 142 -19.40 0.71 -5.15
N PHE A 143 -19.50 -0.43 -5.84
CA PHE A 143 -20.75 -0.94 -6.41
C PHE A 143 -21.37 -2.08 -5.60
N LYS A 144 -20.78 -2.44 -4.45
CA LYS A 144 -21.34 -3.47 -3.59
C LYS A 144 -22.47 -2.90 -2.72
N SER A 145 -23.56 -3.63 -2.59
CA SER A 145 -24.65 -3.29 -1.66
C SER A 145 -24.20 -3.38 -0.19
N LYS A 146 -23.34 -4.34 0.14
CA LYS A 146 -22.71 -4.47 1.45
C LYS A 146 -21.28 -3.96 1.39
N LYS A 147 -21.03 -2.84 2.08
CA LYS A 147 -19.71 -2.23 2.20
C LYS A 147 -18.82 -2.99 3.19
N ALA A 148 -17.51 -2.74 3.11
CA ALA A 148 -16.54 -3.22 4.09
C ALA A 148 -16.88 -2.73 5.50
N ASP A 149 -16.52 -3.49 6.54
CA ASP A 149 -16.77 -3.11 7.94
C ASP A 149 -15.99 -1.82 8.29
N PRO A 150 -16.67 -0.74 8.71
CA PRO A 150 -16.00 0.50 9.11
C PRO A 150 -15.16 0.36 10.39
N ARG A 151 -15.35 -0.72 11.16
CA ARG A 151 -14.52 -1.03 12.34
C ARG A 151 -13.20 -1.71 12.00
N ALA A 152 -12.91 -1.91 10.73
CA ALA A 152 -11.63 -2.43 10.28
C ALA A 152 -10.46 -1.56 10.78
N LEU A 153 -9.26 -2.13 10.78
CA LEU A 153 -8.01 -1.48 11.15
C LEU A 153 -7.86 -0.12 10.44
N GLN A 154 -7.82 0.97 11.19
CA GLN A 154 -7.78 2.33 10.67
C GLN A 154 -6.41 3.00 10.83
N LYS A 155 -5.61 2.52 11.82
CA LYS A 155 -4.35 3.15 12.19
C LYS A 155 -3.26 2.12 12.42
N ILE A 156 -2.09 2.40 11.89
CA ILE A 156 -0.85 1.67 12.18
C ILE A 156 0.16 2.60 12.81
N VAL A 157 0.68 2.21 13.96
CA VAL A 157 1.77 2.91 14.65
C VAL A 157 3.07 2.16 14.36
N LEU A 158 4.05 2.85 13.78
CA LEU A 158 5.39 2.33 13.56
C LEU A 158 6.26 2.78 14.73
N LEU A 159 6.71 1.83 15.53
CA LEU A 159 7.62 2.10 16.62
C LEU A 159 9.06 2.08 16.10
N CYS A 160 9.87 3.04 16.52
CA CYS A 160 11.27 3.17 16.16
C CYS A 160 12.09 3.76 17.30
N ASP A 161 13.41 3.63 17.22
CA ASP A 161 14.32 4.33 18.11
C ASP A 161 14.41 5.80 17.71
N LYS A 162 14.76 6.65 18.67
CA LYS A 162 14.86 8.10 18.44
C LYS A 162 15.85 8.47 17.32
N SER A 163 16.93 7.73 17.21
CA SER A 163 17.94 7.91 16.15
C SER A 163 17.44 7.56 14.77
N GLU A 164 16.50 6.62 14.64
CA GLU A 164 15.93 6.16 13.37
C GLU A 164 14.73 7.00 12.92
N GLN A 165 14.13 7.75 13.84
CA GLN A 165 12.85 8.44 13.62
C GLN A 165 12.81 9.29 12.34
N PRO A 166 13.83 10.11 11.98
CA PRO A 166 13.78 10.90 10.76
C PRO A 166 13.65 10.06 9.47
N ASP A 167 14.37 8.94 9.40
CA ASP A 167 14.30 8.03 8.25
C ASP A 167 12.97 7.28 8.20
N VAL A 168 12.45 6.83 9.34
CA VAL A 168 11.15 6.16 9.44
C VAL A 168 10.02 7.11 9.08
N GLU A 169 10.05 8.37 9.51
CA GLU A 169 9.07 9.39 9.13
C GLU A 169 9.10 9.71 7.63
N ARG A 170 10.30 9.88 7.06
CA ARG A 170 10.47 10.08 5.62
C ARG A 170 9.94 8.91 4.83
N ALA A 171 10.32 7.68 5.20
CA ALA A 171 9.86 6.46 4.57
C ALA A 171 8.33 6.32 4.63
N THR A 172 7.74 6.59 5.79
CA THR A 172 6.29 6.52 6.00
C THR A 172 5.54 7.51 5.13
N ARG A 173 6.00 8.76 5.06
CA ARG A 173 5.40 9.80 4.23
C ARG A 173 5.44 9.44 2.74
N GLU A 174 6.61 9.02 2.26
CA GLU A 174 6.79 8.67 0.84
C GLU A 174 6.04 7.39 0.46
N ALA A 175 6.07 6.35 1.30
CA ALA A 175 5.31 5.13 1.08
C ALA A 175 3.79 5.36 1.10
N SER A 176 3.31 6.24 1.98
CA SER A 176 1.87 6.59 2.02
C SER A 176 1.43 7.32 0.74
N ALA A 177 2.29 8.17 0.17
CA ALA A 177 2.02 8.81 -1.11
C ALA A 177 1.97 7.80 -2.26
N ILE A 178 2.95 6.88 -2.31
CA ILE A 178 2.98 5.79 -3.30
C ILE A 178 1.74 4.90 -3.16
N ALA A 179 1.39 4.49 -1.95
CA ALA A 179 0.22 3.66 -1.69
C ALA A 179 -1.09 4.35 -2.11
N SER A 180 -1.20 5.67 -1.92
CA SER A 180 -2.33 6.46 -2.41
C SER A 180 -2.43 6.45 -3.93
N GLY A 181 -1.30 6.60 -4.64
CA GLY A 181 -1.24 6.49 -6.09
C GLY A 181 -1.62 5.10 -6.59
N MET A 182 -1.11 4.05 -5.95
CA MET A 182 -1.46 2.67 -6.26
C MET A 182 -2.96 2.40 -6.06
N ALA A 183 -3.56 2.88 -4.97
CA ALA A 183 -4.99 2.75 -4.71
C ALA A 183 -5.82 3.48 -5.77
N PHE A 184 -5.42 4.69 -6.15
CA PHE A 184 -6.06 5.47 -7.20
C PHE A 184 -6.03 4.76 -8.56
N THR A 185 -4.87 4.24 -8.97
CA THR A 185 -4.72 3.43 -10.19
C THR A 185 -5.62 2.19 -10.16
N ARG A 186 -5.67 1.49 -9.02
CA ARG A 186 -6.55 0.31 -8.85
C ARG A 186 -8.03 0.68 -8.89
N ASP A 187 -8.40 1.83 -8.34
CA ASP A 187 -9.77 2.33 -8.41
C ASP A 187 -10.18 2.57 -9.87
N LEU A 188 -9.34 3.25 -10.66
CA LEU A 188 -9.61 3.46 -12.09
C LEU A 188 -9.75 2.14 -12.84
N GLY A 189 -8.82 1.19 -12.65
CA GLY A 189 -8.85 -0.11 -13.30
C GLY A 189 -10.03 -1.00 -12.89
N ASN A 190 -10.51 -0.89 -11.64
CA ASN A 190 -11.64 -1.67 -11.16
C ASN A 190 -13.00 -1.11 -11.58
N LEU A 191 -13.06 0.17 -11.96
CA LEU A 191 -14.28 0.78 -12.46
C LEU A 191 -14.72 0.12 -13.78
N PRO A 192 -16.03 -0.08 -14.01
CA PRO A 192 -16.53 -0.50 -15.30
C PRO A 192 -16.40 0.63 -16.33
N PRO A 193 -16.25 0.32 -17.63
CA PRO A 193 -15.93 1.32 -18.66
C PRO A 193 -17.06 2.32 -18.92
N ASN A 194 -18.29 2.00 -18.56
CA ASN A 194 -19.42 2.96 -18.61
C ASN A 194 -19.32 4.05 -17.51
N VAL A 195 -18.41 3.89 -16.53
CA VAL A 195 -18.05 4.89 -15.53
C VAL A 195 -16.66 5.44 -15.82
N CYS A 196 -15.67 4.57 -16.02
CA CYS A 196 -14.30 4.96 -16.33
C CYS A 196 -14.12 5.14 -17.85
N HIS A 197 -14.71 6.17 -18.42
CA HIS A 197 -14.54 6.61 -19.80
C HIS A 197 -13.56 7.79 -19.89
N PRO A 198 -13.10 8.21 -21.09
CA PRO A 198 -12.03 9.22 -21.21
C PRO A 198 -12.31 10.51 -20.46
N THR A 199 -13.54 11.03 -20.54
CA THR A 199 -13.93 12.26 -19.81
C THR A 199 -13.81 12.12 -18.30
N TYR A 200 -14.19 10.95 -17.74
CA TYR A 200 -14.05 10.68 -16.32
C TYR A 200 -12.58 10.75 -15.88
N ILE A 201 -11.67 10.11 -16.64
CA ILE A 201 -10.21 10.15 -16.32
C ILE A 201 -9.69 11.58 -16.41
N ALA A 202 -10.11 12.36 -17.43
CA ALA A 202 -9.74 13.77 -17.56
C ALA A 202 -10.22 14.61 -16.38
N GLU A 203 -11.43 14.35 -15.87
CA GLU A 203 -11.96 15.03 -14.67
C GLU A 203 -11.16 14.66 -13.41
N GLN A 204 -10.79 13.40 -13.23
CA GLN A 204 -9.93 12.99 -12.13
C GLN A 204 -8.57 13.70 -12.18
N ALA A 205 -7.94 13.80 -13.34
CA ALA A 205 -6.70 14.54 -13.52
C ALA A 205 -6.85 16.04 -13.18
N LYS A 206 -7.94 16.67 -13.60
CA LYS A 206 -8.26 18.07 -13.23
C LYS A 206 -8.48 18.23 -11.72
N GLN A 207 -9.09 17.26 -11.05
CA GLN A 207 -9.24 17.29 -9.58
C GLN A 207 -7.88 17.18 -8.89
N MET A 208 -6.98 16.33 -9.38
CA MET A 208 -5.61 16.24 -8.88
C MET A 208 -4.87 17.58 -8.99
N SER A 209 -5.02 18.33 -10.10
CA SER A 209 -4.38 19.64 -10.24
C SER A 209 -4.85 20.68 -9.23
N LYS A 210 -6.09 20.54 -8.73
CA LYS A 210 -6.60 21.40 -7.64
C LYS A 210 -6.06 20.98 -6.26
N ALA A 211 -5.82 19.68 -6.07
CA ALA A 211 -5.34 19.13 -4.81
C ALA A 211 -3.82 19.28 -4.62
N TYR A 212 -3.04 19.22 -5.70
CA TYR A 212 -1.59 19.20 -5.66
C TYR A 212 -0.97 20.43 -6.29
N LYS A 213 -0.35 21.29 -5.46
CA LYS A 213 0.40 22.46 -5.93
C LYS A 213 1.55 22.02 -6.84
N GLY A 214 1.72 22.71 -7.96
CA GLY A 214 2.78 22.41 -8.94
C GLY A 214 2.38 21.40 -10.02
N LEU A 215 1.23 20.75 -9.91
CA LEU A 215 0.67 19.93 -10.96
C LEU A 215 -0.23 20.76 -11.87
N LYS A 216 0.12 20.87 -13.15
CA LYS A 216 -0.70 21.47 -14.20
C LYS A 216 -1.31 20.37 -15.06
N VAL A 217 -2.59 20.53 -15.41
CA VAL A 217 -3.29 19.59 -16.28
C VAL A 217 -3.92 20.35 -17.43
N ASP A 218 -3.61 19.91 -18.66
CA ASP A 218 -4.31 20.33 -19.88
C ASP A 218 -4.96 19.11 -20.52
N VAL A 219 -6.16 19.31 -21.07
CA VAL A 219 -6.90 18.25 -21.77
C VAL A 219 -7.08 18.69 -23.21
N LEU A 220 -6.48 17.91 -24.11
CA LEU A 220 -6.62 18.08 -25.54
C LEU A 220 -7.83 17.28 -25.99
N ASP A 221 -8.92 17.98 -26.29
CA ASP A 221 -10.14 17.39 -26.83
C ASP A 221 -9.99 17.03 -28.31
N GLU A 222 -10.99 16.37 -28.89
CA GLU A 222 -10.96 15.94 -30.29
C GLU A 222 -10.77 17.10 -31.27
N LYS A 223 -11.25 18.32 -30.95
CA LYS A 223 -11.05 19.51 -31.80
C LYS A 223 -9.56 19.87 -31.82
N LYS A 224 -8.94 20.05 -30.66
CA LYS A 224 -7.50 20.35 -30.57
C LYS A 224 -6.66 19.24 -31.21
N LEU A 225 -7.05 17.98 -31.05
CA LEU A 225 -6.36 16.85 -31.67
C LEU A 225 -6.47 16.84 -33.19
N ARG A 226 -7.61 17.27 -33.74
CA ARG A 226 -7.80 17.45 -35.17
C ARG A 226 -6.91 18.57 -35.72
N ASP A 227 -6.87 19.70 -35.02
CA ASP A 227 -6.03 20.85 -35.39
C ASP A 227 -4.52 20.50 -35.36
N LEU A 228 -4.13 19.56 -34.49
CA LEU A 228 -2.76 18.99 -34.38
C LEU A 228 -2.46 17.89 -35.41
N GLY A 229 -3.42 17.46 -36.22
CA GLY A 229 -3.25 16.40 -37.21
C GLY A 229 -3.16 15.01 -36.59
N ALA A 230 -3.68 14.78 -35.37
CA ALA A 230 -3.65 13.49 -34.66
C ALA A 230 -4.65 12.46 -35.24
N GLY A 231 -4.58 12.22 -36.56
CA GLY A 231 -5.53 11.39 -37.29
C GLY A 231 -5.61 9.94 -36.80
N ALA A 232 -4.48 9.32 -36.47
CA ALA A 232 -4.43 7.95 -35.96
C ALA A 232 -5.14 7.82 -34.61
N PHE A 233 -5.00 8.82 -33.72
CA PHE A 233 -5.73 8.86 -32.43
C PHE A 233 -7.23 8.96 -32.69
N LEU A 234 -7.65 9.91 -33.51
CA LEU A 234 -9.05 10.16 -33.82
C LEU A 234 -9.73 8.97 -34.54
N ALA A 235 -8.97 8.21 -35.35
CA ALA A 235 -9.48 7.00 -35.99
C ALA A 235 -9.89 5.93 -34.96
N VAL A 236 -9.25 5.89 -33.80
CA VAL A 236 -9.61 4.95 -32.73
C VAL A 236 -10.84 5.45 -31.95
N SER A 237 -10.91 6.75 -31.64
CA SER A 237 -11.98 7.30 -30.80
C SER A 237 -13.31 7.51 -31.55
N GLN A 238 -13.29 7.67 -32.88
CA GLN A 238 -14.48 8.01 -33.67
C GLN A 238 -15.64 7.02 -33.63
N GLY A 239 -15.37 5.77 -33.22
CA GLY A 239 -16.40 4.73 -33.09
C GLY A 239 -17.14 4.75 -31.74
N SER A 240 -16.83 5.72 -30.86
CA SER A 240 -17.42 5.80 -29.53
C SER A 240 -18.26 7.07 -29.37
N ASP A 241 -19.38 6.97 -28.64
CA ASP A 241 -20.17 8.13 -28.20
C ASP A 241 -19.45 8.94 -27.10
N GLN A 242 -18.39 8.38 -26.50
CA GLN A 242 -17.55 9.05 -25.52
C GLN A 242 -16.34 9.66 -26.21
N PRO A 243 -16.18 11.00 -26.18
CA PRO A 243 -15.10 11.69 -26.90
C PRO A 243 -13.73 11.29 -26.37
N GLY A 244 -12.79 11.02 -27.27
CA GLY A 244 -11.40 10.76 -26.91
C GLY A 244 -10.67 12.04 -26.51
N CYS A 245 -9.66 11.92 -25.65
CA CYS A 245 -8.82 13.04 -25.27
C CYS A 245 -7.39 12.60 -24.91
N ILE A 246 -6.44 13.52 -25.05
CA ILE A 246 -5.09 13.37 -24.46
C ILE A 246 -5.02 14.25 -23.21
N ILE A 247 -4.62 13.64 -22.11
CA ILE A 247 -4.45 14.32 -20.82
C ILE A 247 -2.97 14.58 -20.62
N VAL A 248 -2.58 15.84 -20.57
CA VAL A 248 -1.21 16.27 -20.34
C VAL A 248 -1.08 16.72 -18.89
N MET A 249 -0.28 16.01 -18.12
CA MET A 249 -0.01 16.32 -16.72
C MET A 249 1.44 16.78 -16.58
N GLN A 250 1.67 17.98 -16.10
CA GLN A 250 3.01 18.56 -15.91
C GLN A 250 3.25 18.80 -14.41
N TYR A 251 4.25 18.14 -13.87
CA TYR A 251 4.71 18.38 -12.50
C TYR A 251 6.10 19.00 -12.51
N ASN A 252 6.21 20.21 -12.02
CA ASN A 252 7.45 20.99 -12.02
C ASN A 252 8.14 20.89 -10.63
N GLY A 253 8.56 19.69 -10.24
CA GLY A 253 9.26 19.43 -8.98
C GLY A 253 10.79 19.40 -9.08
N GLY A 254 11.34 19.43 -10.30
CA GLY A 254 12.78 19.42 -10.54
C GLY A 254 13.41 20.83 -10.55
N LYS A 255 14.71 20.90 -10.82
CA LYS A 255 15.42 22.17 -10.91
C LYS A 255 15.07 22.89 -12.22
N LYS A 256 15.07 24.22 -12.17
CA LYS A 256 14.81 25.05 -13.36
C LYS A 256 15.84 24.76 -14.46
N GLY A 257 15.35 24.41 -15.66
CA GLY A 257 16.21 24.10 -16.83
C GLY A 257 16.61 22.65 -16.99
N GLU A 258 16.23 21.75 -16.06
CA GLU A 258 16.39 20.31 -16.27
C GLU A 258 15.41 19.81 -17.34
N GLN A 259 15.87 18.82 -18.11
CA GLN A 259 15.03 18.14 -19.10
C GLN A 259 13.94 17.33 -18.36
N PRO A 260 12.68 17.41 -18.79
CA PRO A 260 11.60 16.65 -18.18
C PRO A 260 11.67 15.16 -18.58
N TYR A 261 11.23 14.30 -17.69
CA TYR A 261 10.87 12.92 -18.04
C TYR A 261 9.45 12.91 -18.58
N ALA A 262 9.26 12.28 -19.75
CA ALA A 262 7.93 12.06 -20.32
C ALA A 262 7.51 10.60 -20.10
N LEU A 263 6.34 10.41 -19.47
CA LEU A 263 5.67 9.12 -19.35
C LEU A 263 4.46 9.15 -20.26
N VAL A 264 4.35 8.17 -21.17
CA VAL A 264 3.23 8.07 -22.10
C VAL A 264 2.47 6.79 -21.80
N GLY A 265 1.18 6.91 -21.46
CA GLY A 265 0.32 5.80 -21.08
C GLY A 265 -0.82 5.59 -22.06
N LYS A 266 -1.06 4.34 -22.47
CA LYS A 266 -2.24 3.91 -23.22
C LYS A 266 -3.47 4.02 -22.31
N GLY A 267 -4.53 4.69 -22.80
CA GLY A 267 -5.76 4.95 -22.08
C GLY A 267 -7.02 4.46 -22.79
N ILE A 268 -6.99 3.29 -23.41
CA ILE A 268 -8.20 2.68 -24.02
C ILE A 268 -9.09 2.15 -22.91
N THR A 269 -10.20 2.81 -22.65
CA THR A 269 -11.06 2.53 -21.49
C THR A 269 -11.83 1.23 -21.61
N PHE A 270 -12.08 0.74 -22.84
CA PHE A 270 -12.57 -0.61 -23.12
C PHE A 270 -12.23 -1.01 -24.55
N ASP A 271 -11.31 -1.95 -24.73
CA ASP A 271 -10.87 -2.40 -26.05
C ASP A 271 -11.67 -3.63 -26.52
N THR A 272 -12.66 -3.40 -27.36
CA THR A 272 -13.43 -4.46 -28.01
C THR A 272 -12.75 -5.05 -29.24
N GLY A 273 -11.64 -4.48 -29.70
CA GLY A 273 -10.96 -4.82 -30.95
C GLY A 273 -11.44 -4.02 -32.16
N GLY A 274 -12.53 -3.27 -32.07
CA GLY A 274 -13.10 -2.50 -33.17
C GLY A 274 -13.70 -3.39 -34.26
N ILE A 275 -13.39 -3.15 -35.55
CA ILE A 275 -13.87 -3.95 -36.69
C ILE A 275 -13.41 -5.42 -36.57
N SER A 276 -12.17 -5.66 -36.11
CA SER A 276 -11.68 -6.99 -35.72
C SER A 276 -12.08 -7.28 -34.27
N LEU A 277 -13.37 -7.58 -34.06
CA LEU A 277 -13.94 -7.81 -32.74
C LEU A 277 -13.23 -8.96 -32.02
N LYS A 278 -12.83 -8.70 -30.77
CA LYS A 278 -12.23 -9.71 -29.88
C LYS A 278 -13.26 -10.79 -29.53
N PRO A 279 -12.80 -12.04 -29.24
CA PRO A 279 -13.67 -13.07 -28.68
C PRO A 279 -14.34 -12.59 -27.38
N GLY A 280 -15.59 -13.04 -27.15
CA GLY A 280 -16.30 -12.65 -25.90
C GLY A 280 -15.62 -13.15 -24.62
N GLN A 281 -14.94 -14.30 -24.72
CA GLN A 281 -14.17 -14.85 -23.59
C GLN A 281 -12.99 -13.93 -23.23
N GLY A 282 -12.96 -13.39 -22.00
CA GLY A 282 -11.94 -12.48 -21.51
C GLY A 282 -12.06 -11.04 -22.02
N MET A 283 -13.08 -10.70 -22.82
CA MET A 283 -13.27 -9.32 -23.28
C MET A 283 -13.59 -8.36 -22.14
N ASP A 284 -14.23 -8.83 -21.08
CA ASP A 284 -14.50 -8.05 -19.86
C ASP A 284 -13.23 -7.56 -19.15
N GLU A 285 -12.10 -8.27 -19.29
CA GLU A 285 -10.81 -7.85 -18.80
C GLU A 285 -10.24 -6.62 -19.55
N MET A 286 -10.76 -6.33 -20.75
CA MET A 286 -10.33 -5.16 -21.55
C MET A 286 -10.71 -3.82 -20.93
N LYS A 287 -11.45 -3.81 -19.82
CA LYS A 287 -11.60 -2.62 -18.97
C LYS A 287 -10.25 -2.16 -18.38
N TYR A 288 -9.25 -3.04 -18.29
CA TYR A 288 -7.90 -2.72 -17.81
C TYR A 288 -6.96 -2.18 -18.90
N ASP A 289 -7.43 -2.07 -20.15
CA ASP A 289 -6.61 -1.60 -21.27
C ASP A 289 -6.23 -0.10 -21.19
N MET A 290 -6.74 0.58 -20.18
CA MET A 290 -6.36 1.93 -19.80
C MET A 290 -5.28 1.96 -18.67
N GLY A 291 -4.80 0.83 -18.22
CA GLY A 291 -3.88 0.73 -17.09
C GLY A 291 -2.53 1.45 -17.29
N GLY A 292 -2.12 1.69 -18.53
CA GLY A 292 -0.93 2.48 -18.83
C GLY A 292 -1.10 3.97 -18.54
N ALA A 293 -2.32 4.48 -18.61
CA ALA A 293 -2.65 5.88 -18.33
C ALA A 293 -3.12 6.14 -16.89
N ALA A 294 -3.38 5.09 -16.12
CA ALA A 294 -3.94 5.15 -14.78
C ALA A 294 -2.94 5.52 -13.67
#